data_9657c9afa5d330ec3137f2739180a16a
#
_entry.id   9657c9afa5d330ec3137f2739180a16a
#
_cell.length_a   1.000
_cell.length_b   1.000
_cell.length_c   1.000
_cell.angle_alpha   90.00
_cell.angle_beta   90.00
_cell.angle_gamma   90.00
#
_symmetry.space_group_name_H-M   'P 1'
#
loop_
_entity.id
_entity.type
_entity.pdbx_description
1 polymer ?
#
loop_
_entity_poly.entity_id
_entity_poly.type
_entity_poly.pdbx_seq_one_letter_code
_entity_poly.pdbx_strand_id
1 'polypeptide(L)'
;MGYALARGLNGVVSVAQGTEVAIQPAGVGVNFTPGQILDPVNDLVERFSWVMLVATSSLGIQKILLDVSSWIGVSFMLAGAAVFWLLTRMQSGAASSIAKFASRLLLVMLLVRFLVPLGSIANDWVYLQFLQPQFETSSQQLEEASERIREISTRQSEPPKAPESLREKARNIYQSMTNKFDFDGMLQDYRDSAENVSEHAVNLIVVFLLQTVLFPLFFLYIVYRAFRYLLLSPSS
;
A
#
# COMPACT_ATOMS: atom_id res chain seq x y z
N MET A 1 0.69 5.89 -6.75
CA MET A 1 -0.65 5.44 -7.14
C MET A 1 -1.42 4.82 -5.95
N GLY A 2 -0.95 3.80 -5.28
CA GLY A 2 -1.72 3.09 -4.25
C GLY A 2 -2.27 3.94 -3.10
N TYR A 3 -1.55 4.94 -2.59
CA TYR A 3 -2.07 5.84 -1.57
C TYR A 3 -3.23 6.70 -2.08
N ALA A 4 -3.17 7.17 -3.32
CA ALA A 4 -4.25 7.93 -3.94
C ALA A 4 -5.50 7.05 -4.14
N LEU A 5 -5.32 5.79 -4.57
CA LEU A 5 -6.40 4.80 -4.67
C LEU A 5 -7.05 4.55 -3.30
N ALA A 6 -6.25 4.32 -2.26
CA ALA A 6 -6.75 4.11 -0.90
C ALA A 6 -7.57 5.30 -0.38
N ARG A 7 -7.12 6.53 -0.62
CA ARG A 7 -7.84 7.76 -0.23
C ARG A 7 -9.10 7.98 -1.05
N GLY A 8 -9.05 7.68 -2.35
CA GLY A 8 -10.22 7.75 -3.22
C GLY A 8 -11.30 6.76 -2.79
N LEU A 9 -10.92 5.51 -2.55
CA LEU A 9 -11.82 4.46 -2.06
C LEU A 9 -12.44 4.83 -0.70
N ASN A 10 -11.63 5.34 0.24
CA ASN A 10 -12.12 5.82 1.54
C ASN A 10 -13.19 6.91 1.39
N GLY A 11 -12.98 7.86 0.48
CA GLY A 11 -13.96 8.91 0.18
C GLY A 11 -15.26 8.34 -0.39
N VAL A 12 -15.19 7.40 -1.34
CA VAL A 12 -16.37 6.78 -1.97
C VAL A 12 -17.15 5.95 -0.94
N VAL A 13 -16.47 5.12 -0.16
CA VAL A 13 -17.11 4.29 0.89
C VAL A 13 -17.78 5.17 1.95
N SER A 14 -17.10 6.24 2.39
CA SER A 14 -17.65 7.19 3.38
C SER A 14 -18.90 7.90 2.88
N VAL A 15 -18.95 8.30 1.61
CA VAL A 15 -20.14 8.91 1.00
C VAL A 15 -21.27 7.88 0.91
N ALA A 16 -20.97 6.64 0.51
CA ALA A 16 -21.97 5.57 0.42
C ALA A 16 -22.56 5.20 1.78
N GLN A 17 -21.76 5.20 2.85
CA GLN A 17 -22.23 4.98 4.22
C GLN A 17 -23.23 6.04 4.67
N GLY A 18 -23.04 7.31 4.28
CA GLY A 18 -23.94 8.41 4.62
C GLY A 18 -25.24 8.43 3.82
N THR A 19 -25.45 7.50 2.89
CA THR A 19 -26.66 7.47 2.06
C THR A 19 -27.84 6.89 2.84
N GLU A 20 -28.84 7.73 3.15
CA GLU A 20 -30.09 7.33 3.82
C GLU A 20 -31.21 7.15 2.80
N VAL A 21 -31.90 6.04 2.87
CA VAL A 21 -33.10 5.80 2.08
C VAL A 21 -34.33 5.90 2.99
N ALA A 22 -35.07 7.00 2.84
CA ALA A 22 -36.32 7.20 3.57
C ALA A 22 -37.47 6.46 2.85
N ILE A 23 -37.89 5.33 3.36
CA ILE A 23 -39.07 4.61 2.88
C ILE A 23 -40.26 5.01 3.76
N GLN A 24 -41.16 5.86 3.26
CA GLN A 24 -42.33 6.33 3.99
C GLN A 24 -43.63 5.85 3.30
N PRO A 25 -44.01 4.57 3.41
CA PRO A 25 -45.33 4.14 2.94
C PRO A 25 -46.38 4.62 3.96
N ALA A 26 -47.29 5.49 3.54
CA ALA A 26 -48.45 5.95 4.30
C ALA A 26 -48.16 6.71 5.63
N GLY A 27 -47.02 7.44 5.72
CA GLY A 27 -46.75 8.30 6.87
C GLY A 27 -46.06 7.61 8.06
N VAL A 28 -45.76 6.33 7.98
CA VAL A 28 -44.90 5.63 8.93
C VAL A 28 -43.55 5.45 8.27
N GLY A 29 -42.57 6.29 8.62
CA GLY A 29 -41.24 6.29 8.03
C GLY A 29 -40.34 5.26 8.74
N VAL A 30 -39.75 4.36 7.99
CA VAL A 30 -38.56 3.61 8.43
C VAL A 30 -37.39 4.15 7.63
N ASN A 31 -36.46 4.81 8.33
CA ASN A 31 -35.18 5.19 7.74
C ASN A 31 -34.29 3.94 7.72
N PHE A 32 -33.95 3.51 6.53
CA PHE A 32 -33.00 2.44 6.33
C PHE A 32 -31.70 3.01 5.74
N THR A 33 -30.58 2.65 6.36
CA THR A 33 -29.27 3.11 5.91
C THR A 33 -28.50 1.92 5.33
N PRO A 34 -28.70 1.60 4.02
CA PRO A 34 -28.02 0.46 3.40
C PRO A 34 -26.50 0.58 3.45
N GLY A 35 -26.00 1.80 3.54
CA GLY A 35 -24.58 2.09 3.69
C GLY A 35 -23.90 1.50 4.94
N GLN A 36 -24.66 1.14 6.00
CA GLN A 36 -24.14 0.47 7.17
C GLN A 36 -23.51 -0.91 6.90
N ILE A 37 -23.88 -1.53 5.76
CA ILE A 37 -23.23 -2.76 5.29
C ILE A 37 -21.75 -2.53 4.99
N LEU A 38 -21.39 -1.28 4.65
CA LEU A 38 -20.02 -0.90 4.35
C LEU A 38 -19.17 -0.51 5.58
N ASP A 39 -19.73 -0.54 6.80
CA ASP A 39 -18.99 -0.18 8.01
C ASP A 39 -17.71 -1.01 8.22
N PRO A 40 -17.73 -2.36 8.08
CA PRO A 40 -16.52 -3.16 8.19
C PRO A 40 -15.51 -2.86 7.06
N VAL A 41 -16.03 -2.51 5.87
CA VAL A 41 -15.19 -2.13 4.72
C VAL A 41 -14.51 -0.80 4.97
N ASN A 42 -15.23 0.18 5.53
CA ASN A 42 -14.67 1.49 5.87
C ASN A 42 -13.48 1.35 6.83
N ASP A 43 -13.63 0.56 7.89
CA ASP A 43 -12.55 0.29 8.84
C ASP A 43 -11.33 -0.34 8.15
N LEU A 44 -11.58 -1.27 7.24
CA LEU A 44 -10.51 -1.93 6.48
C LEU A 44 -9.82 -0.96 5.52
N VAL A 45 -10.59 -0.12 4.81
CA VAL A 45 -10.07 0.88 3.86
C VAL A 45 -9.28 1.97 4.60
N GLU A 46 -9.69 2.35 5.81
CA GLU A 46 -8.93 3.27 6.66
C GLU A 46 -7.57 2.65 7.05
N ARG A 47 -7.55 1.41 7.50
CA ARG A 47 -6.32 0.67 7.80
C ARG A 47 -5.45 0.49 6.56
N PHE A 48 -6.06 0.18 5.42
CA PHE A 48 -5.36 0.11 4.14
C PHE A 48 -4.70 1.45 3.78
N SER A 49 -5.42 2.57 3.93
CA SER A 49 -4.89 3.92 3.71
C SER A 49 -3.67 4.21 4.59
N TRP A 50 -3.71 3.77 5.85
CA TRP A 50 -2.59 3.93 6.78
C TRP A 50 -1.38 3.10 6.39
N VAL A 51 -1.58 1.83 6.02
CA VAL A 51 -0.52 0.95 5.50
C VAL A 51 0.11 1.55 4.25
N MET A 52 -0.70 2.07 3.33
CA MET A 52 -0.24 2.72 2.11
C MET A 52 0.58 3.99 2.39
N LEU A 53 0.21 4.77 3.40
CA LEU A 53 0.99 5.93 3.83
C LEU A 53 2.37 5.50 4.36
N VAL A 54 2.41 4.50 5.24
CA VAL A 54 3.67 3.96 5.79
C VAL A 54 4.54 3.38 4.68
N ALA A 55 3.96 2.59 3.77
CA ALA A 55 4.66 2.01 2.63
C ALA A 55 5.27 3.09 1.72
N THR A 56 4.49 4.11 1.37
CA THR A 56 4.97 5.22 0.54
C THR A 56 6.09 6.01 1.22
N SER A 57 5.96 6.24 2.54
CA SER A 57 7.01 6.89 3.33
C SER A 57 8.29 6.05 3.39
N SER A 58 8.17 4.73 3.55
CA SER A 58 9.31 3.80 3.53
C SER A 58 10.05 3.84 2.18
N LEU A 59 9.30 3.81 1.07
CA LEU A 59 9.88 3.94 -0.28
C LEU A 59 10.56 5.31 -0.47
N GLY A 60 9.98 6.38 0.07
CA GLY A 60 10.61 7.70 0.09
C GLY A 60 11.95 7.72 0.81
N ILE A 61 12.02 7.08 1.98
CA ILE A 61 13.28 6.94 2.74
C ILE A 61 14.31 6.11 1.96
N GLN A 62 13.89 5.00 1.34
CA GLN A 62 14.77 4.17 0.52
C GLN A 62 15.35 4.96 -0.66
N LYS A 63 14.54 5.80 -1.31
CA LYS A 63 15.00 6.69 -2.38
C LYS A 63 16.05 7.67 -1.89
N ILE A 64 15.83 8.32 -0.73
CA ILE A 64 16.81 9.24 -0.14
C ILE A 64 18.11 8.50 0.19
N LEU A 65 18.04 7.27 0.72
CA LEU A 65 19.21 6.47 1.01
C LEU A 65 19.98 6.10 -0.27
N LEU A 66 19.29 5.81 -1.37
CA LEU A 66 19.91 5.59 -2.68
C LEU A 66 20.61 6.84 -3.18
N ASP A 67 19.99 8.00 -3.08
CA ASP A 67 20.57 9.28 -3.50
C ASP A 67 21.82 9.59 -2.68
N VAL A 68 21.77 9.42 -1.35
CA VAL A 68 22.93 9.57 -0.46
C VAL A 68 24.05 8.57 -0.78
N SER A 69 23.70 7.30 -0.96
CA SER A 69 24.68 6.26 -1.33
C SER A 69 25.34 6.53 -2.68
N SER A 70 24.61 7.13 -3.61
CA SER A 70 25.08 7.46 -4.97
C SER A 70 25.85 8.78 -5.03
N TRP A 71 25.83 9.58 -3.96
CA TRP A 71 26.48 10.87 -3.93
C TRP A 71 28.00 10.75 -4.17
N ILE A 72 28.54 11.66 -4.95
CA ILE A 72 29.95 11.69 -5.34
C ILE A 72 30.91 11.73 -4.13
N GLY A 73 30.50 12.38 -3.03
CA GLY A 73 31.27 12.44 -1.80
C GLY A 73 31.55 11.05 -1.17
N VAL A 74 30.58 10.14 -1.22
CA VAL A 74 30.75 8.76 -0.76
C VAL A 74 31.76 8.01 -1.65
N SER A 75 31.75 8.29 -2.94
CA SER A 75 32.72 7.70 -3.88
C SER A 75 34.14 8.18 -3.61
N PHE A 76 34.34 9.47 -3.30
CA PHE A 76 35.64 10.00 -2.89
C PHE A 76 36.12 9.41 -1.55
N MET A 77 35.21 9.26 -0.57
CA MET A 77 35.54 8.60 0.70
C MET A 77 35.95 7.13 0.50
N LEU A 78 35.23 6.41 -0.38
CA LEU A 78 35.60 5.03 -0.74
C LEU A 78 36.96 4.96 -1.42
N ALA A 79 37.22 5.85 -2.39
CA ALA A 79 38.55 5.93 -3.06
C ALA A 79 39.66 6.24 -2.06
N GLY A 80 39.44 7.21 -1.16
CA GLY A 80 40.38 7.53 -0.10
C GLY A 80 40.67 6.36 0.85
N ALA A 81 39.61 5.63 1.25
CA ALA A 81 39.75 4.43 2.07
C ALA A 81 40.53 3.31 1.33
N ALA A 82 40.31 3.16 0.03
CA ALA A 82 41.03 2.19 -0.79
C ALA A 82 42.51 2.54 -0.92
N VAL A 83 42.84 3.80 -1.19
CA VAL A 83 44.23 4.30 -1.23
C VAL A 83 44.89 4.12 0.14
N PHE A 84 44.23 4.51 1.23
CA PHE A 84 44.73 4.32 2.56
C PHE A 84 45.02 2.85 2.88
N TRP A 85 44.12 1.95 2.49
CA TRP A 85 44.32 0.51 2.65
C TRP A 85 45.53 0.00 1.86
N LEU A 86 45.69 0.43 0.58
CA LEU A 86 46.84 0.06 -0.25
C LEU A 86 48.16 0.52 0.35
N LEU A 87 48.21 1.78 0.82
CA LEU A 87 49.43 2.34 1.45
C LEU A 87 49.82 1.58 2.72
N THR A 88 48.85 1.25 3.56
CA THR A 88 49.11 0.48 4.79
C THR A 88 49.60 -0.94 4.50
N ARG A 89 49.10 -1.55 3.42
CA ARG A 89 49.58 -2.86 2.96
C ARG A 89 51.02 -2.84 2.46
N MET A 90 51.38 -1.77 1.77
CA MET A 90 52.73 -1.61 1.21
C MET A 90 53.77 -1.30 2.30
N GLN A 91 53.43 -0.51 3.33
CA GLN A 91 54.36 -0.03 4.34
C GLN A 91 54.46 -0.93 5.57
N SER A 92 53.38 -1.48 6.06
CA SER A 92 53.31 -2.07 7.40
C SER A 92 53.11 -3.59 7.43
N GLY A 93 52.93 -4.22 6.29
CA GLY A 93 52.55 -5.64 6.21
C GLY A 93 51.13 -5.95 6.68
N ALA A 94 50.62 -7.13 6.36
CA ALA A 94 49.24 -7.51 6.59
C ALA A 94 48.82 -7.65 8.07
N ALA A 95 49.74 -7.81 8.98
CA ALA A 95 49.47 -8.09 10.39
C ALA A 95 49.39 -6.86 11.30
N SER A 96 49.71 -5.64 10.80
CA SER A 96 49.69 -4.43 11.63
C SER A 96 48.25 -4.03 12.02
N SER A 97 48.10 -3.45 13.22
CA SER A 97 46.79 -2.93 13.69
C SER A 97 46.22 -1.89 12.75
N ILE A 98 47.06 -1.09 12.08
CA ILE A 98 46.70 -0.06 11.14
C ILE A 98 46.10 -0.71 9.85
N ALA A 99 46.73 -1.78 9.34
CA ALA A 99 46.24 -2.50 8.18
C ALA A 99 44.86 -3.16 8.43
N LYS A 100 44.67 -3.70 9.66
CA LYS A 100 43.35 -4.24 10.07
C LYS A 100 42.30 -3.15 10.16
N PHE A 101 42.63 -1.97 10.71
CA PHE A 101 41.71 -0.83 10.74
C PHE A 101 41.37 -0.34 9.33
N ALA A 102 42.37 -0.18 8.46
CA ALA A 102 42.15 0.23 7.07
C ALA A 102 41.27 -0.75 6.29
N SER A 103 41.44 -2.06 6.51
CA SER A 103 40.60 -3.09 5.91
C SER A 103 39.13 -2.99 6.37
N ARG A 104 38.92 -2.76 7.68
CA ARG A 104 37.57 -2.56 8.23
C ARG A 104 36.93 -1.29 7.70
N LEU A 105 37.70 -0.19 7.62
CA LEU A 105 37.19 1.08 7.06
C LEU A 105 36.77 0.92 5.59
N LEU A 106 37.63 0.28 4.79
CA LEU A 106 37.31 0.00 3.39
C LEU A 106 36.02 -0.85 3.25
N LEU A 107 35.91 -1.90 4.08
CA LEU A 107 34.70 -2.78 4.05
C LEU A 107 33.45 -2.01 4.43
N VAL A 108 33.50 -1.15 5.45
CA VAL A 108 32.37 -0.29 5.83
C VAL A 108 31.98 0.65 4.69
N MET A 109 32.97 1.29 4.03
CA MET A 109 32.71 2.18 2.90
C MET A 109 32.13 1.44 1.69
N LEU A 110 32.59 0.21 1.41
CA LEU A 110 31.99 -0.65 0.39
C LEU A 110 30.54 -1.01 0.72
N LEU A 111 30.27 -1.35 1.99
CA LEU A 111 28.89 -1.65 2.41
C LEU A 111 27.99 -0.43 2.23
N VAL A 112 28.39 0.74 2.72
CA VAL A 112 27.60 1.97 2.57
C VAL A 112 27.32 2.29 1.10
N ARG A 113 28.30 2.08 0.22
CA ARG A 113 28.20 2.41 -1.21
C ARG A 113 27.32 1.43 -1.99
N PHE A 114 27.41 0.14 -1.69
CA PHE A 114 26.80 -0.90 -2.52
C PHE A 114 25.59 -1.57 -1.89
N LEU A 115 25.46 -1.56 -0.57
CA LEU A 115 24.39 -2.25 0.14
C LEU A 115 23.01 -1.74 -0.24
N VAL A 116 22.83 -0.42 -0.24
CA VAL A 116 21.52 0.20 -0.54
C VAL A 116 21.12 -0.04 -2.01
N PRO A 117 21.99 0.21 -3.02
CA PRO A 117 21.68 -0.14 -4.40
C PRO A 117 21.39 -1.64 -4.62
N LEU A 118 22.15 -2.53 -4.02
CA LEU A 118 21.92 -3.98 -4.12
C LEU A 118 20.59 -4.38 -3.50
N GLY A 119 20.25 -3.80 -2.35
CA GLY A 119 18.97 -4.02 -1.68
C GLY A 119 17.80 -3.54 -2.53
N SER A 120 17.94 -2.37 -3.18
CA SER A 120 16.91 -1.84 -4.07
C SER A 120 16.71 -2.74 -5.30
N ILE A 121 17.78 -3.13 -5.97
CA ILE A 121 17.71 -4.03 -7.15
C ILE A 121 17.06 -5.37 -6.77
N ALA A 122 17.44 -5.95 -5.63
CA ALA A 122 16.85 -7.19 -5.16
C ALA A 122 15.36 -7.04 -4.80
N ASN A 123 14.97 -5.92 -4.18
CA ASN A 123 13.58 -5.59 -3.88
C ASN A 123 12.76 -5.43 -5.16
N ASP A 124 13.27 -4.70 -6.14
CA ASP A 124 12.60 -4.49 -7.42
C ASP A 124 12.44 -5.81 -8.19
N TRP A 125 13.44 -6.68 -8.16
CA TRP A 125 13.36 -7.99 -8.79
C TRP A 125 12.28 -8.87 -8.14
N VAL A 126 12.20 -8.92 -6.80
CA VAL A 126 11.16 -9.67 -6.07
C VAL A 126 9.78 -9.09 -6.38
N TYR A 127 9.66 -7.76 -6.40
CA TYR A 127 8.40 -7.09 -6.74
C TYR A 127 7.92 -7.47 -8.14
N LEU A 128 8.76 -7.29 -9.16
CA LEU A 128 8.41 -7.56 -10.56
C LEU A 128 8.04 -9.03 -10.79
N GLN A 129 8.73 -9.96 -10.12
CA GLN A 129 8.54 -11.38 -10.35
C GLN A 129 7.32 -11.97 -9.61
N PHE A 130 7.03 -11.49 -8.40
CA PHE A 130 6.06 -12.14 -7.50
C PHE A 130 4.89 -11.25 -7.09
N LEU A 131 5.10 -9.95 -6.94
CA LEU A 131 4.14 -9.05 -6.32
C LEU A 131 3.36 -8.19 -7.34
N GLN A 132 3.98 -7.87 -8.45
CA GLN A 132 3.38 -7.00 -9.46
C GLN A 132 2.04 -7.54 -10.00
N PRO A 133 1.89 -8.81 -10.38
CA PRO A 133 0.61 -9.31 -10.90
C PRO A 133 -0.52 -9.20 -9.87
N GLN A 134 -0.22 -9.49 -8.61
CA GLN A 134 -1.20 -9.37 -7.53
C GLN A 134 -1.56 -7.91 -7.26
N PHE A 135 -0.58 -7.01 -7.30
CA PHE A 135 -0.79 -5.59 -7.15
C PHE A 135 -1.69 -5.02 -8.26
N GLU A 136 -1.40 -5.34 -9.51
CA GLU A 136 -2.16 -4.86 -10.66
C GLU A 136 -3.61 -5.37 -10.62
N THR A 137 -3.80 -6.67 -10.41
CA THR A 137 -5.13 -7.28 -10.32
C THR A 137 -5.93 -6.68 -9.16
N SER A 138 -5.35 -6.62 -7.95
CA SER A 138 -6.08 -6.11 -6.79
C SER A 138 -6.35 -4.60 -6.89
N SER A 139 -5.45 -3.81 -7.47
CA SER A 139 -5.66 -2.39 -7.70
C SER A 139 -6.80 -2.12 -8.69
N GLN A 140 -6.85 -2.89 -9.77
CA GLN A 140 -7.91 -2.77 -10.77
C GLN A 140 -9.27 -3.16 -10.19
N GLN A 141 -9.34 -4.26 -9.44
CA GLN A 141 -10.58 -4.71 -8.81
C GLN A 141 -11.09 -3.71 -7.75
N LEU A 142 -10.18 -3.07 -7.00
CA LEU A 142 -10.56 -1.99 -6.08
C LEU A 142 -11.10 -0.76 -6.80
N GLU A 143 -10.51 -0.40 -7.94
CA GLU A 143 -10.98 0.72 -8.75
C GLU A 143 -12.38 0.43 -9.31
N GLU A 144 -12.60 -0.76 -9.87
CA GLU A 144 -13.90 -1.21 -10.35
C GLU A 144 -14.96 -1.25 -9.23
N ALA A 145 -14.61 -1.78 -8.06
CA ALA A 145 -15.52 -1.81 -6.91
C ALA A 145 -15.85 -0.39 -6.40
N SER A 146 -14.88 0.52 -6.41
CA SER A 146 -15.07 1.93 -6.07
C SER A 146 -16.06 2.61 -7.01
N GLU A 147 -15.93 2.39 -8.31
CA GLU A 147 -16.88 2.95 -9.30
C GLU A 147 -18.28 2.37 -9.12
N ARG A 148 -18.43 1.08 -8.88
CA ARG A 148 -19.73 0.45 -8.60
C ARG A 148 -20.41 1.06 -7.37
N ILE A 149 -19.68 1.20 -6.25
CA ILE A 149 -20.21 1.83 -5.04
C ILE A 149 -20.67 3.27 -5.33
N ARG A 150 -19.87 4.01 -6.08
CA ARG A 150 -20.20 5.38 -6.49
C ARG A 150 -21.45 5.45 -7.35
N GLU A 151 -21.59 4.56 -8.33
CA GLU A 151 -22.80 4.49 -9.18
C GLU A 151 -24.06 4.19 -8.36
N ILE A 152 -23.98 3.22 -7.43
CA ILE A 152 -25.08 2.87 -6.53
C ILE A 152 -25.47 4.09 -5.69
N SER A 153 -24.50 4.78 -5.08
CA SER A 153 -24.73 5.96 -4.26
C SER A 153 -25.32 7.13 -5.06
N THR A 154 -24.89 7.32 -6.31
CA THR A 154 -25.39 8.40 -7.17
C THR A 154 -26.84 8.15 -7.59
N ARG A 155 -27.20 6.92 -7.91
CA ARG A 155 -28.59 6.54 -8.24
C ARG A 155 -29.56 6.80 -7.09
N GLN A 156 -29.08 6.70 -5.84
CA GLN A 156 -29.89 6.96 -4.64
C GLN A 156 -30.05 8.45 -4.33
N SER A 157 -29.08 9.28 -4.74
CA SER A 157 -29.06 10.72 -4.45
C SER A 157 -29.94 11.53 -5.42
N GLU A 158 -30.47 10.95 -6.50
CA GLU A 158 -31.42 11.67 -7.35
C GLU A 158 -32.75 11.86 -6.61
N PRO A 159 -33.14 13.11 -6.32
CA PRO A 159 -34.41 13.38 -5.66
C PRO A 159 -35.59 12.87 -6.56
N PRO A 160 -36.60 12.19 -5.98
CA PRO A 160 -37.76 11.80 -6.72
C PRO A 160 -38.36 13.05 -7.36
N LYS A 161 -38.51 13.06 -8.68
CA LYS A 161 -39.23 14.15 -9.38
C LYS A 161 -40.61 14.32 -8.74
N ALA A 162 -40.92 15.52 -8.26
CA ALA A 162 -42.20 15.81 -7.65
C ALA A 162 -43.33 15.39 -8.58
N PRO A 163 -44.30 14.54 -8.13
CA PRO A 163 -45.34 14.03 -9.00
C PRO A 163 -46.33 15.16 -9.38
N GLU A 164 -46.46 15.43 -10.66
CA GLU A 164 -47.35 16.48 -11.17
C GLU A 164 -48.83 16.10 -11.16
N SER A 165 -49.18 14.81 -10.94
CA SER A 165 -50.58 14.36 -10.93
C SER A 165 -50.87 13.23 -9.94
N LEU A 166 -52.16 13.12 -9.48
CA LEU A 166 -52.66 12.05 -8.61
C LEU A 166 -52.46 10.63 -9.22
N ARG A 167 -52.49 10.54 -10.54
CA ARG A 167 -52.28 9.30 -11.29
C ARG A 167 -50.80 8.87 -11.24
N GLU A 168 -49.91 9.82 -11.22
CA GLU A 168 -48.45 9.63 -11.06
C GLU A 168 -48.09 9.25 -9.62
N LYS A 169 -48.80 9.83 -8.63
CA LYS A 169 -48.71 9.38 -7.21
C LYS A 169 -49.12 7.92 -7.07
N ALA A 170 -50.23 7.50 -7.64
CA ALA A 170 -50.68 6.11 -7.59
C ALA A 170 -49.70 5.15 -8.29
N ARG A 171 -49.13 5.58 -9.41
CA ARG A 171 -48.13 4.83 -10.17
C ARG A 171 -46.81 4.72 -9.39
N ASN A 172 -46.39 5.79 -8.76
CA ASN A 172 -45.20 5.83 -7.93
C ASN A 172 -45.32 4.98 -6.65
N ILE A 173 -46.54 4.92 -6.04
CA ILE A 173 -46.84 4.02 -4.93
C ILE A 173 -46.79 2.55 -5.39
N TYR A 174 -47.34 2.25 -6.57
CA TYR A 174 -47.28 0.90 -7.13
C TYR A 174 -45.85 0.51 -7.53
N GLN A 175 -45.10 1.42 -8.11
CA GLN A 175 -43.67 1.22 -8.40
C GLN A 175 -42.82 1.08 -7.11
N SER A 176 -43.13 1.83 -6.06
CA SER A 176 -42.44 1.69 -4.76
C SER A 176 -42.76 0.36 -4.07
N MET A 177 -43.94 -0.24 -4.32
CA MET A 177 -44.25 -1.59 -3.85
C MET A 177 -43.55 -2.67 -4.70
N THR A 178 -43.35 -2.45 -6.00
CA THR A 178 -42.60 -3.37 -6.87
C THR A 178 -41.09 -3.21 -6.68
N ASN A 179 -40.61 -2.04 -6.26
CA ASN A 179 -39.18 -1.79 -5.92
C ASN A 179 -38.69 -2.52 -4.65
N LYS A 180 -39.52 -3.27 -3.94
CA LYS A 180 -39.05 -4.23 -2.94
C LYS A 180 -38.07 -5.27 -3.52
N PHE A 181 -38.23 -5.59 -4.83
CA PHE A 181 -37.29 -6.49 -5.51
C PHE A 181 -35.97 -5.80 -5.87
N ASP A 182 -35.96 -4.48 -6.14
CA ASP A 182 -34.73 -3.70 -6.38
C ASP A 182 -33.91 -3.48 -5.12
N PHE A 183 -34.55 -3.47 -3.95
CA PHE A 183 -33.86 -3.26 -2.69
C PHE A 183 -32.98 -4.44 -2.28
N ASP A 184 -33.48 -5.66 -2.46
CA ASP A 184 -32.70 -6.87 -2.18
C ASP A 184 -31.52 -7.00 -3.17
N GLY A 185 -31.73 -6.65 -4.45
CA GLY A 185 -30.65 -6.57 -5.44
C GLY A 185 -29.59 -5.55 -5.06
N MET A 186 -30.01 -4.36 -4.62
CA MET A 186 -29.09 -3.31 -4.20
C MET A 186 -28.28 -3.69 -2.95
N LEU A 187 -28.92 -4.33 -1.96
CA LEU A 187 -28.20 -4.86 -0.79
C LEU A 187 -27.18 -5.91 -1.18
N GLN A 188 -27.50 -6.71 -2.17
CA GLN A 188 -26.59 -7.72 -2.69
C GLN A 188 -25.41 -7.08 -3.43
N ASP A 189 -25.67 -6.05 -4.26
CA ASP A 189 -24.62 -5.28 -4.94
C ASP A 189 -23.66 -4.60 -3.95
N TYR A 190 -24.17 -4.05 -2.84
CA TYR A 190 -23.32 -3.51 -1.77
C TYR A 190 -22.50 -4.60 -1.07
N ARG A 191 -23.11 -5.77 -0.79
CA ARG A 191 -22.39 -6.90 -0.19
C ARG A 191 -21.29 -7.42 -1.07
N ASP A 192 -21.59 -7.65 -2.34
CA ASP A 192 -20.61 -8.16 -3.32
C ASP A 192 -19.47 -7.16 -3.52
N SER A 193 -19.80 -5.86 -3.55
CA SER A 193 -18.81 -4.80 -3.60
C SER A 193 -17.95 -4.74 -2.32
N ALA A 194 -18.56 -4.92 -1.15
CA ALA A 194 -17.89 -4.95 0.14
C ALA A 194 -16.92 -6.14 0.26
N GLU A 195 -17.34 -7.31 -0.19
CA GLU A 195 -16.51 -8.52 -0.20
C GLU A 195 -15.31 -8.34 -1.13
N ASN A 196 -15.53 -7.86 -2.36
CA ASN A 196 -14.47 -7.57 -3.31
C ASN A 196 -13.47 -6.54 -2.78
N VAL A 197 -13.94 -5.43 -2.21
CA VAL A 197 -13.07 -4.42 -1.60
C VAL A 197 -12.23 -5.02 -0.49
N SER A 198 -12.85 -5.84 0.38
CA SER A 198 -12.16 -6.45 1.53
C SER A 198 -11.07 -7.40 1.08
N GLU A 199 -11.35 -8.29 0.14
CA GLU A 199 -10.38 -9.25 -0.37
C GLU A 199 -9.18 -8.55 -1.02
N HIS A 200 -9.42 -7.63 -1.94
CA HIS A 200 -8.37 -6.96 -2.68
C HIS A 200 -7.59 -5.94 -1.84
N ALA A 201 -8.24 -5.29 -0.87
CA ALA A 201 -7.55 -4.43 0.10
C ALA A 201 -6.58 -5.24 0.97
N VAL A 202 -7.00 -6.42 1.47
CA VAL A 202 -6.12 -7.31 2.24
C VAL A 202 -4.95 -7.79 1.38
N ASN A 203 -5.19 -8.20 0.14
CA ASN A 203 -4.12 -8.61 -0.77
C ASN A 203 -3.09 -7.50 -0.99
N LEU A 204 -3.53 -6.26 -1.19
CA LEU A 204 -2.62 -5.11 -1.31
C LEU A 204 -1.86 -4.82 -0.01
N ILE A 205 -2.51 -4.92 1.15
CA ILE A 205 -1.84 -4.79 2.46
C ILE A 205 -0.69 -5.81 2.55
N VAL A 206 -0.94 -7.07 2.21
CA VAL A 206 0.08 -8.14 2.24
C VAL A 206 1.22 -7.83 1.28
N VAL A 207 0.93 -7.43 0.04
CA VAL A 207 1.95 -7.04 -0.95
C VAL A 207 2.83 -5.93 -0.41
N PHE A 208 2.24 -4.87 0.15
CA PHE A 208 2.99 -3.73 0.66
C PHE A 208 3.79 -4.06 1.93
N LEU A 209 3.24 -4.86 2.85
CA LEU A 209 3.98 -5.31 4.03
C LEU A 209 5.19 -6.18 3.65
N LEU A 210 5.02 -7.08 2.69
CA LEU A 210 6.13 -7.88 2.17
C LEU A 210 7.23 -6.99 1.60
N GLN A 211 6.86 -6.05 0.73
CA GLN A 211 7.81 -5.20 0.01
C GLN A 211 8.50 -4.17 0.92
N THR A 212 7.76 -3.53 1.83
CA THR A 212 8.26 -2.36 2.58
C THR A 212 8.77 -2.69 3.97
N VAL A 213 8.38 -3.83 4.53
CA VAL A 213 8.77 -4.24 5.89
C VAL A 213 9.56 -5.54 5.87
N LEU A 214 8.97 -6.63 5.38
CA LEU A 214 9.59 -7.94 5.49
C LEU A 214 10.86 -8.07 4.64
N PHE A 215 10.81 -7.60 3.39
CA PHE A 215 11.97 -7.68 2.51
C PHE A 215 13.15 -6.86 3.02
N PRO A 216 13.03 -5.57 3.41
CA PRO A 216 14.14 -4.81 3.97
C PRO A 216 14.69 -5.43 5.26
N LEU A 217 13.84 -5.93 6.16
CA LEU A 217 14.29 -6.57 7.39
C LEU A 217 15.07 -7.86 7.11
N PHE A 218 14.59 -8.69 6.19
CA PHE A 218 15.26 -9.91 5.77
C PHE A 218 16.61 -9.60 5.12
N PHE A 219 16.66 -8.59 4.26
CA PHE A 219 17.88 -8.12 3.63
C PHE A 219 18.89 -7.63 4.66
N LEU A 220 18.48 -6.80 5.61
CA LEU A 220 19.35 -6.33 6.71
C LEU A 220 19.85 -7.49 7.59
N TYR A 221 19.00 -8.48 7.84
CA TYR A 221 19.41 -9.68 8.57
C TYR A 221 20.50 -10.47 7.84
N ILE A 222 20.35 -10.69 6.53
CA ILE A 222 21.37 -11.36 5.71
C ILE A 222 22.70 -10.60 5.77
N VAL A 223 22.62 -9.29 5.58
CA VAL A 223 23.79 -8.40 5.61
C VAL A 223 24.48 -8.43 6.97
N TYR A 224 23.71 -8.31 8.05
CA TYR A 224 24.24 -8.42 9.42
C TYR A 224 24.94 -9.75 9.64
N ARG A 225 24.35 -10.85 9.20
CA ARG A 225 24.93 -12.19 9.32
C ARG A 225 26.20 -12.34 8.50
N ALA A 226 26.21 -11.86 7.27
CA ALA A 226 27.39 -11.86 6.40
C ALA A 226 28.52 -11.01 7.00
N PHE A 227 28.20 -9.83 7.50
CA PHE A 227 29.15 -8.94 8.15
C PHE A 227 29.75 -9.55 9.41
N ARG A 228 28.93 -10.14 10.26
CA ARG A 228 29.39 -10.86 11.47
C ARG A 228 30.31 -12.01 11.11
N TYR A 229 30.00 -12.79 10.09
CA TYR A 229 30.86 -13.88 9.63
C TYR A 229 32.21 -13.38 9.12
N LEU A 230 32.23 -12.31 8.32
CA LEU A 230 33.44 -11.73 7.77
C LEU A 230 34.35 -11.07 8.83
N LEU A 231 33.76 -10.44 9.88
CA LEU A 231 34.52 -9.76 10.92
C LEU A 231 34.99 -10.69 12.05
N LEU A 232 34.22 -11.75 12.33
CA LEU A 232 34.48 -12.67 13.45
C LEU A 232 35.18 -13.96 12.99
N SER A 233 35.27 -14.22 11.68
CA SER A 233 36.08 -15.31 11.16
C SER A 233 37.54 -15.00 11.50
N PRO A 234 38.22 -15.79 12.39
CA PRO A 234 39.64 -15.64 12.63
C PRO A 234 40.32 -15.89 11.29
N SER A 235 41.06 -14.88 10.82
CA SER A 235 42.01 -15.07 9.72
C SER A 235 43.01 -16.13 10.12
N SER A 236 42.76 -17.37 9.66
CA SER A 236 43.79 -18.41 9.64
C SER A 236 44.97 -17.98 8.82
#